data_ca349932b987699f0af45a398ad03171
#
_entry.id   ca349932b987699f0af45a398ad03171
#
_cell.length_a   1.000
_cell.length_b   1.000
_cell.length_c   1.000
_cell.angle_alpha   90.00
_cell.angle_beta   90.00
_cell.angle_gamma   90.00
#
_symmetry.space_group_name_H-M   'P 1'
#
loop_
_entity.id
_entity.type
_entity.pdbx_description
1 polymer ?
#
loop_
_entity_poly.entity_id
_entity_poly.type
_entity_poly.pdbx_seq_one_letter_code
_entity_poly.pdbx_strand_id
1 'polypeptide(L)'
;MITPSNTVFPSTRHGKAFVFFFTLGLLLSGGFLRVTAQPATTLNMMEKEMIALVKRVEHSVATVIVQRKHVTNINGQIITDWTRAVGSGVVLHKDGYILTTAGVVTHAYDILVSFPDGQYRSGKIVGVDLLSDIAVIRVDSVSVSPVLLGDSDDARPGAWVLLLSNAYGTPSSISLGIVNGIRKEDVLLQVSAILSRGFAGGAAFSTEGRLIGLIVGETGNKTIPSGGIISSEGSGVVSVIPINRVKTFARHLIEYGEIRRSWLGVYVEKIWDSININAELNVVVGKSDGMEITDVFPDSPAEKAGLQKGDRLLEINGISMDHPIMLAEFVITLPIGSKIEIKYLRDDLENITHTVLVPQPRLLEEPPEERVVDEDEALRNLDMLQQMILEHEMEMEQHKLELEQLKQLWQDRVRQVGSADRP
;
A
#
# COMPACT_ATOMS: atom_id res chain seq x y z
N MET A 1 50.55 22.36 -66.70
CA MET A 1 50.56 23.44 -67.72
C MET A 1 49.10 23.76 -67.99
N ILE A 2 48.58 24.90 -67.55
CA ILE A 2 47.61 25.83 -68.15
C ILE A 2 47.29 26.82 -67.03
N THR A 3 47.58 28.07 -67.37
CA THR A 3 47.58 29.28 -66.52
C THR A 3 46.16 29.80 -66.24
N PRO A 4 45.94 30.57 -65.16
CA PRO A 4 44.67 31.19 -64.84
C PRO A 4 44.49 32.51 -65.60
N SER A 5 43.28 32.75 -66.12
CA SER A 5 42.89 34.00 -66.71
C SER A 5 42.24 34.94 -65.66
N ASN A 6 42.85 36.11 -65.47
CA ASN A 6 42.30 37.26 -64.74
C ASN A 6 41.06 37.82 -65.44
N THR A 7 39.91 37.92 -64.78
CA THR A 7 38.84 38.79 -65.18
C THR A 7 38.59 39.86 -64.12
N VAL A 8 38.85 41.12 -64.50
CA VAL A 8 38.62 42.35 -63.77
C VAL A 8 37.15 42.65 -63.76
N PHE A 9 36.53 42.80 -62.61
CA PHE A 9 35.16 43.33 -62.47
C PHE A 9 35.17 44.83 -62.19
N PRO A 10 34.35 45.61 -62.85
CA PRO A 10 34.25 47.05 -62.62
C PRO A 10 33.45 47.34 -61.33
N SER A 11 33.93 48.22 -60.51
CA SER A 11 33.30 48.72 -59.28
C SER A 11 32.07 49.56 -59.61
N THR A 12 30.89 49.09 -59.35
CA THR A 12 29.68 49.85 -59.41
C THR A 12 29.29 50.39 -58.04
N ARG A 13 29.14 51.73 -57.99
CA ARG A 13 28.88 52.59 -56.84
C ARG A 13 27.46 52.45 -56.26
N HIS A 14 26.72 51.36 -56.51
CA HIS A 14 25.35 51.14 -56.11
C HIS A 14 25.11 50.11 -54.98
N GLY A 15 26.16 49.54 -54.47
CA GLY A 15 26.06 48.42 -53.41
C GLY A 15 25.68 48.97 -52.02
N LYS A 16 25.87 50.21 -51.69
CA LYS A 16 25.61 50.76 -50.33
C LYS A 16 24.12 51.08 -50.07
N ALA A 17 23.35 51.38 -51.08
CA ALA A 17 21.91 51.72 -50.94
C ALA A 17 21.06 50.41 -50.76
N PHE A 18 21.48 49.31 -51.42
CA PHE A 18 20.74 48.04 -51.35
C PHE A 18 20.93 47.31 -50.03
N VAL A 19 22.10 47.41 -49.42
CA VAL A 19 22.36 46.83 -48.09
C VAL A 19 21.59 47.55 -46.99
N PHE A 20 21.42 48.87 -47.11
CA PHE A 20 20.68 49.67 -46.11
C PHE A 20 19.16 49.41 -46.16
N PHE A 21 18.58 49.17 -47.33
CA PHE A 21 17.18 48.79 -47.45
C PHE A 21 16.91 47.36 -46.99
N PHE A 22 17.86 46.44 -47.17
CA PHE A 22 17.71 45.06 -46.71
C PHE A 22 17.84 44.91 -45.19
N THR A 23 18.74 45.67 -44.55
CA THR A 23 18.87 45.73 -43.10
C THR A 23 17.71 46.47 -42.43
N LEU A 24 17.15 47.52 -43.06
CA LEU A 24 15.97 48.21 -42.56
C LEU A 24 14.70 47.37 -42.73
N GLY A 25 14.57 46.61 -43.82
CA GLY A 25 13.49 45.64 -44.03
C GLY A 25 13.51 44.51 -43.04
N LEU A 26 14.71 44.02 -42.62
CA LEU A 26 14.83 42.98 -41.61
C LEU A 26 14.54 43.49 -40.19
N LEU A 27 14.78 44.79 -39.90
CA LEU A 27 14.44 45.42 -38.64
C LEU A 27 12.94 45.78 -38.52
N LEU A 28 12.25 45.97 -39.63
CA LEU A 28 10.81 46.23 -39.65
C LEU A 28 9.95 44.99 -39.77
N SER A 29 10.53 43.89 -40.28
CA SER A 29 9.89 42.55 -40.30
C SER A 29 10.21 41.71 -39.08
N GLY A 30 10.98 42.21 -38.11
CA GLY A 30 11.13 41.68 -36.76
C GLY A 30 9.83 41.82 -35.99
N GLY A 31 8.75 41.31 -36.57
CA GLY A 31 7.58 40.94 -35.80
C GLY A 31 8.10 40.05 -34.69
N PHE A 32 8.15 40.57 -33.48
CA PHE A 32 8.24 39.76 -32.28
C PHE A 32 7.18 38.68 -32.43
N LEU A 33 7.58 37.47 -32.83
CA LEU A 33 6.89 36.27 -32.48
C LEU A 33 6.88 36.32 -30.95
N ARG A 34 5.91 37.04 -30.38
CA ARG A 34 5.49 36.75 -29.02
C ARG A 34 5.04 35.32 -29.08
N VAL A 35 5.96 34.39 -28.74
CA VAL A 35 5.59 33.11 -28.24
C VAL A 35 4.83 33.41 -26.95
N THR A 36 3.54 33.74 -27.11
CA THR A 36 2.61 33.64 -26.01
C THR A 36 2.62 32.15 -25.68
N ALA A 37 3.48 31.76 -24.71
CA ALA A 37 3.29 30.52 -24.04
C ALA A 37 1.82 30.54 -23.60
N GLN A 38 0.98 29.79 -24.31
CA GLN A 38 -0.38 29.56 -23.84
C GLN A 38 -0.21 29.09 -22.40
N PRO A 39 -0.80 29.80 -21.42
CA PRO A 39 -0.74 29.31 -20.06
C PRO A 39 -1.22 27.86 -20.14
N ALA A 40 -0.53 26.96 -19.47
CA ALA A 40 -0.89 25.55 -19.46
C ALA A 40 -2.24 25.40 -18.73
N THR A 41 -3.31 25.79 -19.41
CA THR A 41 -4.68 25.87 -18.88
C THR A 41 -5.12 24.51 -18.35
N THR A 42 -4.75 23.43 -19.04
CA THR A 42 -5.06 22.06 -18.61
C THR A 42 -4.34 21.70 -17.32
N LEU A 43 -3.04 21.97 -17.22
CA LEU A 43 -2.26 21.67 -16.01
C LEU A 43 -2.77 22.48 -14.81
N ASN A 44 -3.05 23.77 -15.00
CA ASN A 44 -3.62 24.61 -13.94
C ASN A 44 -5.03 24.17 -13.54
N MET A 45 -5.82 23.61 -14.45
CA MET A 45 -7.12 23.03 -14.13
C MET A 45 -6.95 21.76 -13.29
N MET A 46 -6.06 20.85 -13.69
CA MET A 46 -5.76 19.62 -12.94
C MET A 46 -5.26 19.94 -11.53
N GLU A 47 -4.36 20.93 -11.38
CA GLU A 47 -3.88 21.38 -10.08
C GLU A 47 -5.03 21.87 -9.18
N LYS A 48 -5.90 22.73 -9.71
CA LYS A 48 -7.07 23.24 -8.98
C LYS A 48 -8.01 22.13 -8.54
N GLU A 49 -8.31 21.20 -9.43
CA GLU A 49 -9.16 20.05 -9.11
C GLU A 49 -8.53 19.17 -8.03
N MET A 50 -7.21 18.94 -8.09
CA MET A 50 -6.50 18.17 -7.07
C MET A 50 -6.52 18.88 -5.72
N ILE A 51 -6.26 20.19 -5.67
CA ILE A 51 -6.34 20.98 -4.43
C ILE A 51 -7.77 20.94 -3.86
N ALA A 52 -8.79 21.05 -4.72
CA ALA A 52 -10.18 20.98 -4.31
C ALA A 52 -10.54 19.56 -3.77
N LEU A 53 -10.04 18.51 -4.41
CA LEU A 53 -10.21 17.14 -3.98
C LEU A 53 -9.62 16.92 -2.57
N VAL A 54 -8.35 17.31 -2.37
CA VAL A 54 -7.67 17.20 -1.08
C VAL A 54 -8.47 17.91 0.02
N LYS A 55 -8.84 19.17 -0.18
CA LYS A 55 -9.63 19.95 0.78
C LYS A 55 -10.97 19.30 1.12
N ARG A 56 -11.57 18.59 0.16
CA ARG A 56 -12.85 17.90 0.35
C ARG A 56 -12.73 16.69 1.25
N VAL A 57 -11.59 15.97 1.21
CA VAL A 57 -11.44 14.67 1.88
C VAL A 57 -10.52 14.69 3.10
N GLU A 58 -9.60 15.66 3.22
CA GLU A 58 -8.56 15.69 4.27
C GLU A 58 -9.14 15.68 5.69
N HIS A 59 -10.30 16.31 5.92
CA HIS A 59 -10.93 16.38 7.23
C HIS A 59 -11.45 15.03 7.72
N SER A 60 -11.63 14.04 6.84
CA SER A 60 -12.11 12.70 7.17
C SER A 60 -10.99 11.74 7.57
N VAL A 61 -9.72 12.15 7.49
CA VAL A 61 -8.56 11.32 7.86
C VAL A 61 -7.90 11.87 9.11
N ALA A 62 -7.81 11.03 10.14
CA ALA A 62 -7.25 11.37 11.45
C ALA A 62 -5.91 10.66 11.66
N THR A 63 -5.11 11.17 12.61
CA THR A 63 -3.93 10.48 13.13
C THR A 63 -4.34 9.53 14.25
N VAL A 64 -3.91 8.28 14.19
CA VAL A 64 -4.07 7.29 15.25
C VAL A 64 -2.73 7.10 15.95
N ILE A 65 -2.65 7.48 17.20
CA ILE A 65 -1.46 7.40 18.03
C ILE A 65 -1.68 6.29 19.04
N VAL A 66 -0.81 5.31 19.05
CA VAL A 66 -0.93 4.13 19.91
C VAL A 66 0.27 4.04 20.84
N GLN A 67 0.01 3.90 22.13
CA GLN A 67 1.02 3.50 23.11
C GLN A 67 0.97 1.98 23.27
N ARG A 68 2.13 1.33 23.17
CA ARG A 68 2.30 -0.11 23.38
C ARG A 68 3.16 -0.33 24.61
N LYS A 69 2.75 -1.26 25.46
CA LYS A 69 3.49 -1.67 26.63
C LYS A 69 4.21 -2.99 26.32
N HIS A 70 5.51 -2.97 26.37
CA HIS A 70 6.33 -4.17 26.27
C HIS A 70 6.81 -4.55 27.67
N VAL A 71 6.53 -5.79 28.05
CA VAL A 71 6.97 -6.32 29.33
C VAL A 71 7.95 -7.44 29.03
N THR A 72 9.19 -7.27 29.40
CA THR A 72 10.27 -8.24 29.20
C THR A 72 10.77 -8.70 30.58
N ASN A 73 10.90 -9.99 30.79
CA ASN A 73 11.51 -10.54 31.99
C ASN A 73 12.96 -10.91 31.68
N ILE A 74 13.90 -10.17 32.24
CA ILE A 74 15.33 -10.44 32.10
C ILE A 74 15.85 -10.85 33.48
N ASN A 75 16.26 -12.09 33.65
CA ASN A 75 16.82 -12.64 34.89
C ASN A 75 15.94 -12.42 36.13
N GLY A 76 14.62 -12.54 35.98
CA GLY A 76 13.67 -12.34 37.07
C GLY A 76 13.30 -10.85 37.32
N GLN A 77 13.91 -9.91 36.62
CA GLN A 77 13.52 -8.51 36.63
C GLN A 77 12.52 -8.20 35.52
N ILE A 78 11.35 -7.69 35.90
CA ILE A 78 10.34 -7.24 34.95
C ILE A 78 10.73 -5.85 34.48
N ILE A 79 11.12 -5.71 33.23
CA ILE A 79 11.38 -4.44 32.57
C ILE A 79 10.14 -4.09 31.75
N THR A 80 9.58 -2.90 32.01
CA THR A 80 8.48 -2.36 31.23
C THR A 80 9.00 -1.25 30.33
N ASP A 81 8.89 -1.44 29.03
CA ASP A 81 9.19 -0.43 28.02
C ASP A 81 7.93 0.06 27.33
N TRP A 82 7.94 1.32 26.92
CA TRP A 82 6.81 1.98 26.28
C TRP A 82 7.23 2.43 24.90
N THR A 83 6.58 1.88 23.89
CA THR A 83 6.78 2.32 22.50
C THR A 83 5.56 3.06 21.98
N ARG A 84 5.81 4.01 21.10
CA ARG A 84 4.76 4.78 20.43
C ARG A 84 4.73 4.42 18.96
N ALA A 85 3.58 3.98 18.49
CA ALA A 85 3.30 3.80 17.07
C ALA A 85 2.34 4.88 16.57
N VAL A 86 2.48 5.29 15.33
CA VAL A 86 1.62 6.29 14.70
C VAL A 86 1.18 5.75 13.34
N GLY A 87 -0.11 5.80 13.10
CA GLY A 87 -0.75 5.47 11.84
C GLY A 87 -1.86 6.46 11.53
N SER A 88 -2.68 6.11 10.58
CA SER A 88 -3.83 6.91 10.17
C SER A 88 -5.15 6.18 10.44
N GLY A 89 -6.24 6.91 10.41
CA GLY A 89 -7.58 6.36 10.51
C GLY A 89 -8.57 7.19 9.72
N VAL A 90 -9.61 6.55 9.24
CA VAL A 90 -10.66 7.17 8.41
C VAL A 90 -11.95 7.27 9.19
N VAL A 91 -12.52 8.45 9.31
CA VAL A 91 -13.79 8.68 10.02
C VAL A 91 -14.92 8.09 9.21
N LEU A 92 -15.51 7.02 9.73
CA LEU A 92 -16.56 6.25 9.06
C LEU A 92 -17.95 6.77 9.37
N HIS A 93 -18.20 7.19 10.62
CA HIS A 93 -19.50 7.64 11.06
C HIS A 93 -19.41 8.79 12.09
N LYS A 94 -20.46 9.62 12.16
CA LYS A 94 -20.54 10.73 13.14
C LYS A 94 -20.55 10.28 14.59
N ASP A 95 -20.95 9.04 14.86
CA ASP A 95 -20.92 8.42 16.20
C ASP A 95 -19.51 8.08 16.69
N GLY A 96 -18.48 8.52 15.95
CA GLY A 96 -17.08 8.37 16.34
C GLY A 96 -16.43 7.07 15.90
N TYR A 97 -17.02 6.32 14.98
CA TYR A 97 -16.38 5.14 14.40
C TYR A 97 -15.30 5.54 13.42
N ILE A 98 -14.10 5.03 13.66
CA ILE A 98 -12.90 5.29 12.86
C ILE A 98 -12.34 3.95 12.40
N LEU A 99 -12.12 3.85 11.11
CA LEU A 99 -11.54 2.70 10.44
C LEU A 99 -10.01 2.87 10.40
N THR A 100 -9.29 1.80 10.70
CA THR A 100 -7.83 1.73 10.58
C THR A 100 -7.39 0.31 10.28
N THR A 101 -6.10 0.06 10.09
CA THR A 101 -5.59 -1.32 9.96
C THR A 101 -5.35 -1.94 11.33
N ALA A 102 -5.48 -3.28 11.39
CA ALA A 102 -5.21 -4.03 12.62
C ALA A 102 -3.77 -3.83 13.09
N GLY A 103 -2.80 -3.78 12.16
CA GLY A 103 -1.40 -3.54 12.46
C GLY A 103 -1.14 -2.24 13.22
N VAL A 104 -1.97 -1.20 13.04
CA VAL A 104 -1.84 0.07 13.76
C VAL A 104 -2.22 -0.10 15.23
N VAL A 105 -3.31 -0.81 15.55
CA VAL A 105 -3.88 -0.90 16.90
C VAL A 105 -3.54 -2.18 17.67
N THR A 106 -2.90 -3.16 17.02
CA THR A 106 -2.48 -4.40 17.68
C THR A 106 -1.53 -4.11 18.84
N HIS A 107 -1.78 -4.77 19.97
CA HIS A 107 -1.08 -4.57 21.24
C HIS A 107 -1.16 -3.13 21.79
N ALA A 108 -2.20 -2.36 21.42
CA ALA A 108 -2.43 -1.05 21.97
C ALA A 108 -2.75 -1.15 23.47
N TYR A 109 -2.01 -0.41 24.30
CA TYR A 109 -2.36 -0.15 25.68
C TYR A 109 -3.30 1.05 25.79
N ASP A 110 -3.00 2.10 25.01
CA ASP A 110 -3.81 3.31 24.93
C ASP A 110 -3.82 3.84 23.49
N ILE A 111 -4.94 4.44 23.10
CA ILE A 111 -5.16 4.98 21.76
C ILE A 111 -5.62 6.43 21.88
N LEU A 112 -4.88 7.32 21.23
CA LEU A 112 -5.23 8.72 21.09
C LEU A 112 -5.44 9.04 19.61
N VAL A 113 -6.59 9.64 19.29
CA VAL A 113 -6.91 10.08 17.93
C VAL A 113 -6.80 11.59 17.86
N SER A 114 -6.00 12.06 16.90
CA SER A 114 -5.86 13.49 16.59
C SER A 114 -6.54 13.81 15.26
N PHE A 115 -7.42 14.78 15.27
CA PHE A 115 -8.17 15.22 14.11
C PHE A 115 -7.51 16.44 13.44
N PRO A 116 -7.79 16.69 12.13
CA PRO A 116 -7.24 17.84 11.41
C PRO A 116 -7.64 19.21 12.01
N ASP A 117 -8.72 19.27 12.79
CA ASP A 117 -9.15 20.46 13.51
C ASP A 117 -8.32 20.74 14.80
N GLY A 118 -7.29 19.91 15.07
CA GLY A 118 -6.42 20.01 16.23
C GLY A 118 -6.99 19.37 17.50
N GLN A 119 -8.16 18.76 17.46
CA GLN A 119 -8.76 18.10 18.62
C GLN A 119 -8.19 16.69 18.81
N TYR A 120 -8.02 16.30 20.08
CA TYR A 120 -7.61 14.96 20.50
C TYR A 120 -8.74 14.25 21.22
N ARG A 121 -8.92 12.97 20.96
CA ARG A 121 -9.89 12.10 21.62
C ARG A 121 -9.26 10.77 22.00
N SER A 122 -9.60 10.24 23.18
CA SER A 122 -9.26 8.87 23.54
C SER A 122 -10.09 7.90 22.69
N GLY A 123 -9.42 6.91 22.12
CA GLY A 123 -10.03 5.88 21.29
C GLY A 123 -10.15 4.56 22.03
N LYS A 124 -11.24 3.83 21.79
CA LYS A 124 -11.45 2.46 22.26
C LYS A 124 -11.57 1.52 21.10
N ILE A 125 -10.94 0.37 21.17
CA ILE A 125 -11.08 -0.68 20.17
C ILE A 125 -12.52 -1.20 20.24
N VAL A 126 -13.22 -1.19 19.10
CA VAL A 126 -14.52 -1.83 18.89
C VAL A 126 -14.33 -3.28 18.46
N GLY A 127 -13.43 -3.50 17.53
CA GLY A 127 -13.02 -4.82 17.07
C GLY A 127 -11.78 -4.76 16.20
N VAL A 128 -11.04 -5.86 16.18
CA VAL A 128 -9.81 -6.04 15.40
C VAL A 128 -9.85 -7.40 14.74
N ASP A 129 -9.49 -7.45 13.48
CA ASP A 129 -9.31 -8.68 12.74
C ASP A 129 -7.95 -8.70 12.04
N LEU A 130 -7.06 -9.55 12.53
CA LEU A 130 -5.69 -9.65 12.04
C LEU A 130 -5.60 -10.27 10.64
N LEU A 131 -6.54 -11.17 10.31
CA LEU A 131 -6.52 -11.86 9.01
C LEU A 131 -6.87 -10.93 7.84
N SER A 132 -7.81 -10.00 8.06
CA SER A 132 -8.16 -9.00 7.05
C SER A 132 -7.37 -7.70 7.17
N ASP A 133 -6.56 -7.57 8.23
CA ASP A 133 -5.86 -6.35 8.64
C ASP A 133 -6.81 -5.13 8.78
N ILE A 134 -8.00 -5.35 9.33
CA ILE A 134 -9.00 -4.30 9.55
C ILE A 134 -9.27 -4.15 11.04
N ALA A 135 -9.34 -2.90 11.50
CA ALA A 135 -9.76 -2.56 12.84
C ALA A 135 -10.73 -1.38 12.84
N VAL A 136 -11.63 -1.38 13.80
CA VAL A 136 -12.51 -0.25 14.08
C VAL A 136 -12.24 0.22 15.51
N ILE A 137 -11.99 1.51 15.65
CA ILE A 137 -11.92 2.19 16.94
C ILE A 137 -13.07 3.17 17.06
N ARG A 138 -13.45 3.51 18.29
CA ARG A 138 -14.51 4.48 18.59
C ARG A 138 -13.97 5.57 19.51
N VAL A 139 -14.29 6.80 19.19
CA VAL A 139 -14.15 7.97 20.05
C VAL A 139 -15.54 8.47 20.46
N ASP A 140 -15.64 9.26 21.54
CA ASP A 140 -16.93 9.68 22.07
C ASP A 140 -17.74 10.54 21.09
N SER A 141 -17.08 11.40 20.32
CA SER A 141 -17.72 12.23 19.31
C SER A 141 -16.71 12.75 18.30
N VAL A 142 -17.17 13.04 17.08
CA VAL A 142 -16.38 13.69 16.03
C VAL A 142 -17.07 14.95 15.54
N SER A 143 -16.28 16.02 15.36
CA SER A 143 -16.71 17.29 14.77
C SER A 143 -16.54 17.32 13.25
N VAL A 144 -15.77 16.38 12.71
CA VAL A 144 -15.46 16.29 11.28
C VAL A 144 -16.49 15.46 10.53
N SER A 145 -16.65 15.74 9.24
CA SER A 145 -17.56 14.97 8.40
C SER A 145 -17.00 13.59 8.09
N PRO A 146 -17.83 12.53 8.16
CA PRO A 146 -17.45 11.20 7.74
C PRO A 146 -17.08 11.15 6.25
N VAL A 147 -16.28 10.15 5.90
CA VAL A 147 -15.92 9.86 4.53
C VAL A 147 -17.12 9.44 3.69
N LEU A 148 -17.12 9.79 2.41
CA LEU A 148 -18.06 9.25 1.43
C LEU A 148 -17.54 7.91 0.92
N LEU A 149 -18.28 6.84 1.16
CA LEU A 149 -17.91 5.51 0.67
C LEU A 149 -18.14 5.42 -0.84
N GLY A 150 -17.14 4.87 -1.53
CA GLY A 150 -17.19 4.56 -2.95
C GLY A 150 -17.52 3.11 -3.23
N ASP A 151 -17.12 2.67 -4.41
CA ASP A 151 -17.16 1.30 -4.86
C ASP A 151 -15.77 0.89 -5.37
N SER A 152 -15.18 -0.16 -4.82
CA SER A 152 -13.86 -0.62 -5.24
C SER A 152 -13.88 -1.35 -6.59
N ASP A 153 -15.03 -1.79 -7.07
CA ASP A 153 -15.18 -2.45 -8.37
C ASP A 153 -15.05 -1.44 -9.53
N ASP A 154 -15.25 -0.15 -9.22
CA ASP A 154 -14.99 0.95 -10.16
C ASP A 154 -13.49 1.30 -10.30
N ALA A 155 -12.63 0.79 -9.42
CA ALA A 155 -11.18 1.05 -9.42
C ALA A 155 -10.49 0.22 -10.52
N ARG A 156 -10.59 0.67 -11.77
CA ARG A 156 -10.02 -0.02 -12.93
C ARG A 156 -8.53 0.30 -13.12
N PRO A 157 -7.74 -0.61 -13.69
CA PRO A 157 -6.35 -0.33 -14.06
C PRO A 157 -6.23 0.96 -14.88
N GLY A 158 -5.28 1.83 -14.50
CA GLY A 158 -5.08 3.14 -15.08
C GLY A 158 -5.85 4.28 -14.42
N ALA A 159 -6.80 4.00 -13.52
CA ALA A 159 -7.51 5.03 -12.76
C ALA A 159 -6.57 5.74 -11.78
N TRP A 160 -6.75 7.04 -11.61
CA TRP A 160 -6.01 7.83 -10.64
C TRP A 160 -6.59 7.66 -9.24
N VAL A 161 -5.70 7.59 -8.26
CA VAL A 161 -6.05 7.42 -6.84
C VAL A 161 -5.29 8.45 -6.01
N LEU A 162 -6.00 9.19 -5.16
CA LEU A 162 -5.42 10.04 -4.14
C LEU A 162 -5.23 9.21 -2.87
N LEU A 163 -3.99 9.02 -2.45
CA LEU A 163 -3.63 8.39 -1.18
C LEU A 163 -3.41 9.49 -0.14
N LEU A 164 -4.13 9.40 0.97
CA LEU A 164 -4.11 10.39 2.03
C LEU A 164 -3.89 9.73 3.39
N SER A 165 -2.95 10.28 4.14
CA SER A 165 -2.70 9.90 5.52
C SER A 165 -2.47 11.12 6.41
N ASN A 166 -2.56 10.93 7.72
CA ASN A 166 -2.33 11.99 8.69
C ASN A 166 -1.42 11.53 9.85
N ALA A 167 -0.39 10.73 9.55
CA ALA A 167 0.47 10.11 10.56
C ALA A 167 1.33 11.09 11.35
N TYR A 168 1.64 12.25 10.77
CA TYR A 168 2.48 13.27 11.43
C TYR A 168 1.68 14.48 11.94
N GLY A 169 0.34 14.41 11.88
CA GLY A 169 -0.52 15.54 12.17
C GLY A 169 -0.78 16.40 10.95
N THR A 170 -0.85 17.71 11.11
CA THR A 170 -0.98 18.66 10.00
C THR A 170 0.40 19.15 9.56
N PRO A 171 0.72 19.18 8.26
CA PRO A 171 -0.16 18.86 7.12
C PRO A 171 -0.30 17.36 6.86
N SER A 172 -1.43 16.98 6.25
CA SER A 172 -1.66 15.60 5.79
C SER A 172 -0.62 15.20 4.75
N SER A 173 -0.19 13.94 4.80
CA SER A 173 0.67 13.37 3.76
C SER A 173 -0.17 12.89 2.59
N ILE A 174 0.22 13.33 1.39
CA ILE A 174 -0.52 13.12 0.16
C ILE A 174 0.37 12.40 -0.86
N SER A 175 -0.16 11.39 -1.53
CA SER A 175 0.46 10.77 -2.68
C SER A 175 -0.58 10.54 -3.78
N LEU A 176 -0.20 10.79 -5.01
CA LEU A 176 -1.02 10.48 -6.18
C LEU A 176 -0.51 9.19 -6.79
N GLY A 177 -1.41 8.23 -7.01
CA GLY A 177 -1.09 6.95 -7.59
C GLY A 177 -1.98 6.56 -8.75
N ILE A 178 -1.63 5.44 -9.37
CA ILE A 178 -2.38 4.82 -10.46
C ILE A 178 -2.73 3.39 -10.06
N VAL A 179 -3.98 2.99 -10.25
CA VAL A 179 -4.43 1.62 -10.04
C VAL A 179 -3.75 0.68 -11.05
N ASN A 180 -3.08 -0.35 -10.57
CA ASN A 180 -2.52 -1.41 -11.39
C ASN A 180 -3.54 -2.55 -11.63
N GLY A 181 -4.37 -2.83 -10.61
CA GLY A 181 -5.35 -3.92 -10.61
C GLY A 181 -5.54 -4.51 -9.23
N ILE A 182 -6.24 -5.63 -9.16
CA ILE A 182 -6.40 -6.41 -7.95
C ILE A 182 -5.45 -7.60 -8.02
N ARG A 183 -4.61 -7.75 -7.00
CA ARG A 183 -3.74 -8.92 -6.84
C ARG A 183 -4.60 -10.12 -6.42
N LYS A 184 -4.52 -11.21 -7.18
CA LYS A 184 -5.39 -12.39 -6.99
C LYS A 184 -5.06 -13.18 -5.72
N GLU A 185 -3.80 -13.08 -5.25
CA GLU A 185 -3.30 -13.85 -4.13
C GLU A 185 -3.86 -13.43 -2.77
N ASP A 186 -4.26 -12.17 -2.62
CA ASP A 186 -4.78 -11.62 -1.36
C ASP A 186 -5.96 -10.66 -1.55
N VAL A 187 -6.40 -10.52 -2.79
CA VAL A 187 -7.51 -9.64 -3.19
C VAL A 187 -7.30 -8.19 -2.75
N LEU A 188 -6.03 -7.73 -2.77
CA LEU A 188 -5.67 -6.34 -2.50
C LEU A 188 -5.57 -5.55 -3.80
N LEU A 189 -6.10 -4.34 -3.78
CA LEU A 189 -5.92 -3.37 -4.84
C LEU A 189 -4.46 -2.89 -4.83
N GLN A 190 -3.78 -2.99 -5.97
CA GLN A 190 -2.42 -2.54 -6.15
C GLN A 190 -2.40 -1.16 -6.78
N VAL A 191 -1.69 -0.23 -6.17
CA VAL A 191 -1.56 1.16 -6.62
C VAL A 191 -0.09 1.51 -6.78
N SER A 192 0.33 1.94 -7.96
CA SER A 192 1.66 2.52 -8.16
C SER A 192 1.72 3.89 -7.50
N ALA A 193 2.43 4.01 -6.40
CA ALA A 193 2.62 5.24 -5.65
C ALA A 193 3.80 5.10 -4.67
N ILE A 194 4.33 6.23 -4.23
CA ILE A 194 5.37 6.27 -3.19
C ILE A 194 4.71 6.75 -1.90
N LEU A 195 4.92 6.00 -0.81
CA LEU A 195 4.42 6.34 0.51
C LEU A 195 5.56 6.78 1.44
N SER A 196 5.26 7.66 2.37
CA SER A 196 6.07 7.89 3.56
C SER A 196 5.60 7.01 4.71
N ARG A 197 6.36 6.98 5.81
CA ARG A 197 5.96 6.25 7.03
C ARG A 197 4.64 6.79 7.56
N GLY A 198 3.80 5.91 8.11
CA GLY A 198 2.53 6.27 8.76
C GLY A 198 1.31 6.30 7.85
N PHE A 199 1.42 5.87 6.60
CA PHE A 199 0.27 5.73 5.71
C PHE A 199 -0.66 4.57 6.08
N ALA A 200 -0.21 3.57 6.84
CA ALA A 200 -1.05 2.47 7.28
C ALA A 200 -2.32 2.97 8.00
N GLY A 201 -3.46 2.46 7.61
CA GLY A 201 -4.79 2.92 8.08
C GLY A 201 -5.29 4.20 7.39
N GLY A 202 -4.53 4.77 6.45
CA GLY A 202 -4.94 5.92 5.64
C GLY A 202 -5.93 5.53 4.53
N ALA A 203 -6.37 6.53 3.80
CA ALA A 203 -7.43 6.44 2.82
C ALA A 203 -6.93 6.47 1.38
N ALA A 204 -7.49 5.62 0.53
CA ALA A 204 -7.38 5.70 -0.91
C ALA A 204 -8.70 6.25 -1.49
N PHE A 205 -8.65 7.40 -2.15
CA PHE A 205 -9.80 8.08 -2.72
C PHE A 205 -9.79 8.05 -4.25
N SER A 206 -10.97 7.92 -4.84
CA SER A 206 -11.17 8.20 -6.26
C SER A 206 -11.05 9.69 -6.55
N THR A 207 -10.96 10.07 -7.81
CA THR A 207 -10.98 11.47 -8.26
C THR A 207 -12.26 12.22 -7.88
N GLU A 208 -13.33 11.51 -7.57
CA GLU A 208 -14.58 12.07 -7.06
C GLU A 208 -14.58 12.32 -5.54
N GLY A 209 -13.52 11.92 -4.83
CA GLY A 209 -13.42 12.02 -3.37
C GLY A 209 -14.19 10.95 -2.61
N ARG A 210 -14.45 9.81 -3.24
CA ARG A 210 -15.04 8.63 -2.59
C ARG A 210 -13.95 7.68 -2.12
N LEU A 211 -14.08 7.15 -0.92
CA LEU A 211 -13.17 6.14 -0.38
C LEU A 211 -13.30 4.84 -1.18
N ILE A 212 -12.24 4.41 -1.83
CA ILE A 212 -12.16 3.17 -2.60
C ILE A 212 -11.35 2.08 -1.88
N GLY A 213 -10.67 2.42 -0.79
CA GLY A 213 -9.98 1.43 0.03
C GLY A 213 -9.19 2.02 1.19
N LEU A 214 -8.69 1.10 2.04
CA LEU A 214 -7.87 1.38 3.21
C LEU A 214 -6.42 1.01 2.91
N ILE A 215 -5.48 1.91 3.15
CA ILE A 215 -4.06 1.71 2.85
C ILE A 215 -3.46 0.76 3.91
N VAL A 216 -2.87 -0.34 3.44
CA VAL A 216 -2.08 -1.27 4.28
C VAL A 216 -0.64 -0.77 4.39
N GLY A 217 0.00 -0.51 3.25
CA GLY A 217 1.39 -0.08 3.14
C GLY A 217 2.01 -0.46 1.80
N GLU A 218 3.32 -0.33 1.69
CA GLU A 218 4.05 -0.74 0.49
C GLU A 218 4.25 -2.26 0.46
N THR A 219 4.08 -2.83 -0.71
CA THR A 219 4.36 -4.25 -0.96
C THR A 219 5.87 -4.45 -1.03
N GLY A 220 6.43 -5.31 -0.21
CA GLY A 220 7.87 -5.65 -0.27
C GLY A 220 8.62 -5.59 1.07
N ASN A 221 8.06 -5.01 2.12
CA ASN A 221 8.62 -5.14 3.46
C ASN A 221 8.33 -6.54 4.04
N LYS A 222 9.04 -7.55 3.56
CA LYS A 222 9.06 -8.85 4.21
C LYS A 222 10.05 -8.78 5.36
N THR A 223 9.58 -8.85 6.58
CA THR A 223 10.40 -9.22 7.74
C THR A 223 10.83 -10.65 7.53
N ILE A 224 12.13 -10.90 7.33
CA ILE A 224 12.65 -12.26 7.30
C ILE A 224 12.59 -12.80 8.73
N PRO A 225 12.18 -14.06 8.96
CA PRO A 225 12.14 -14.66 10.30
C PRO A 225 13.48 -14.65 11.05
N SER A 226 14.59 -14.40 10.38
CA SER A 226 15.95 -14.30 10.93
C SER A 226 16.33 -12.90 11.44
N GLY A 227 15.37 -11.98 11.59
CA GLY A 227 15.62 -10.65 12.20
C GLY A 227 16.31 -9.61 11.30
N GLY A 228 16.62 -9.95 10.06
CA GLY A 228 17.15 -8.99 9.10
C GLY A 228 16.03 -8.14 8.50
N ILE A 229 16.07 -6.83 8.70
CA ILE A 229 15.25 -5.90 7.93
C ILE A 229 15.94 -5.71 6.58
N ILE A 230 15.47 -6.41 5.55
CA ILE A 230 15.78 -5.92 4.19
C ILE A 230 14.88 -4.70 4.01
N SER A 231 15.44 -3.52 4.19
CA SER A 231 14.87 -2.31 3.63
C SER A 231 14.97 -2.45 2.11
N SER A 232 13.99 -3.12 1.48
CA SER A 232 13.77 -2.89 0.06
C SER A 232 13.41 -1.41 -0.05
N GLU A 233 14.23 -0.63 -0.70
CA GLU A 233 13.82 0.68 -1.22
C GLU A 233 12.41 0.49 -1.78
N GLY A 234 11.47 1.35 -1.37
CA GLY A 234 10.03 1.15 -1.58
C GLY A 234 9.74 0.63 -2.97
N SER A 235 8.99 -0.45 -3.05
CA SER A 235 8.69 -1.10 -4.34
C SER A 235 7.91 -0.20 -5.30
N GLY A 236 7.47 0.97 -4.81
CA GLY A 236 6.58 1.86 -5.56
C GLY A 236 5.19 1.28 -5.80
N VAL A 237 4.86 0.15 -5.15
CA VAL A 237 3.54 -0.48 -5.21
C VAL A 237 2.93 -0.52 -3.82
N VAL A 238 1.77 0.09 -3.69
CA VAL A 238 0.99 0.20 -2.46
C VAL A 238 -0.14 -0.83 -2.48
N SER A 239 -0.30 -1.56 -1.39
CA SER A 239 -1.41 -2.47 -1.15
C SER A 239 -2.54 -1.74 -0.43
N VAL A 240 -3.75 -1.85 -0.97
CA VAL A 240 -4.96 -1.20 -0.46
C VAL A 240 -6.07 -2.25 -0.31
N ILE A 241 -6.69 -2.33 0.87
CA ILE A 241 -7.85 -3.21 1.09
C ILE A 241 -9.06 -2.58 0.39
N PRO A 242 -9.71 -3.27 -0.57
CA PRO A 242 -10.85 -2.73 -1.31
C PRO A 242 -12.00 -2.33 -0.40
N ILE A 243 -12.65 -1.19 -0.66
CA ILE A 243 -13.70 -0.65 0.21
C ILE A 243 -14.92 -1.57 0.33
N ASN A 244 -15.26 -2.35 -0.69
CA ASN A 244 -16.39 -3.28 -0.61
C ASN A 244 -16.16 -4.37 0.44
N ARG A 245 -14.92 -4.88 0.54
CA ARG A 245 -14.50 -5.79 1.61
C ARG A 245 -14.51 -5.08 2.98
N VAL A 246 -13.95 -3.89 3.05
CA VAL A 246 -13.91 -3.08 4.29
C VAL A 246 -15.31 -2.79 4.83
N LYS A 247 -16.28 -2.42 3.98
CA LYS A 247 -17.68 -2.17 4.40
C LYS A 247 -18.29 -3.36 5.13
N THR A 248 -18.09 -4.57 4.57
CA THR A 248 -18.64 -5.80 5.14
C THR A 248 -18.01 -6.10 6.50
N PHE A 249 -16.70 -6.02 6.58
CA PHE A 249 -15.97 -6.38 7.80
C PHE A 249 -16.10 -5.32 8.90
N ALA A 250 -16.05 -4.03 8.55
CA ALA A 250 -16.29 -2.96 9.51
C ALA A 250 -17.68 -3.05 10.16
N ARG A 251 -18.71 -3.40 9.38
CA ARG A 251 -20.04 -3.64 9.91
C ARG A 251 -20.05 -4.78 10.95
N HIS A 252 -19.40 -5.92 10.65
CA HIS A 252 -19.32 -7.03 11.60
C HIS A 252 -18.55 -6.62 12.87
N LEU A 253 -17.45 -5.89 12.74
CA LEU A 253 -16.69 -5.40 13.90
C LEU A 253 -17.53 -4.43 14.76
N ILE A 254 -18.36 -3.58 14.15
CA ILE A 254 -19.23 -2.64 14.88
C ILE A 254 -20.36 -3.37 15.58
N GLU A 255 -21.00 -4.34 14.91
CA GLU A 255 -22.17 -5.04 15.44
C GLU A 255 -21.83 -6.14 16.45
N TYR A 256 -20.72 -6.85 16.22
CA TYR A 256 -20.38 -8.07 16.98
C TYR A 256 -19.04 -7.99 17.71
N GLY A 257 -18.20 -6.99 17.44
CA GLY A 257 -16.84 -6.90 17.96
C GLY A 257 -15.84 -7.84 17.25
N GLU A 258 -16.33 -8.75 16.42
CA GLU A 258 -15.56 -9.75 15.68
C GLU A 258 -16.12 -9.94 14.26
N ILE A 259 -15.28 -10.42 13.32
CA ILE A 259 -15.78 -10.80 12.00
C ILE A 259 -16.35 -12.20 12.06
N ARG A 260 -17.66 -12.30 11.86
CA ARG A 260 -18.36 -13.57 11.71
C ARG A 260 -18.22 -14.04 10.28
N ARG A 261 -17.33 -14.99 10.07
CA ARG A 261 -17.05 -15.55 8.74
C ARG A 261 -18.02 -16.67 8.43
N SER A 262 -18.56 -16.66 7.23
CA SER A 262 -19.23 -17.83 6.66
C SER A 262 -18.19 -18.88 6.30
N TRP A 263 -18.58 -20.14 6.40
CA TRP A 263 -17.70 -21.27 6.22
C TRP A 263 -18.35 -22.35 5.37
N LEU A 264 -17.55 -22.91 4.46
CA LEU A 264 -17.92 -24.03 3.61
C LEU A 264 -17.36 -25.36 4.13
N GLY A 265 -16.14 -25.36 4.64
CA GLY A 265 -15.48 -26.53 5.23
C GLY A 265 -14.75 -27.40 4.22
N VAL A 266 -13.96 -26.80 3.34
CA VAL A 266 -13.05 -27.49 2.42
C VAL A 266 -11.65 -26.91 2.52
N TYR A 267 -10.65 -27.76 2.31
CA TYR A 267 -9.32 -27.36 1.89
C TYR A 267 -9.22 -27.54 0.38
N VAL A 268 -8.62 -26.59 -0.30
CA VAL A 268 -8.46 -26.62 -1.76
C VAL A 268 -7.04 -26.23 -2.13
N GLU A 269 -6.53 -26.86 -3.19
CA GLU A 269 -5.27 -26.51 -3.82
C GLU A 269 -5.49 -26.16 -5.29
N LYS A 270 -4.64 -25.28 -5.81
CA LYS A 270 -4.69 -24.89 -7.21
C LYS A 270 -4.09 -25.97 -8.09
N ILE A 271 -4.84 -26.37 -9.13
CA ILE A 271 -4.32 -27.30 -10.13
C ILE A 271 -3.60 -26.51 -11.24
N TRP A 272 -2.41 -27.01 -11.60
CA TRP A 272 -1.63 -26.48 -12.70
C TRP A 272 -1.55 -27.51 -13.82
N ASP A 273 -2.28 -27.34 -14.92
CA ASP A 273 -2.35 -28.31 -16.04
C ASP A 273 -1.04 -28.47 -16.82
N SER A 274 -0.22 -27.47 -16.86
CA SER A 274 1.11 -27.55 -17.46
C SER A 274 2.03 -26.46 -16.89
N ILE A 275 3.11 -26.89 -16.31
CA ILE A 275 4.21 -25.99 -15.93
C ILE A 275 5.09 -25.87 -17.18
N ASN A 276 4.89 -24.85 -17.99
CA ASN A 276 5.83 -24.49 -19.02
C ASN A 276 6.93 -23.63 -18.39
N ILE A 277 8.03 -24.26 -17.98
CA ILE A 277 9.21 -23.55 -17.51
C ILE A 277 9.92 -23.01 -18.75
N ASN A 278 9.75 -21.73 -19.05
CA ASN A 278 10.65 -21.07 -19.97
C ASN A 278 11.98 -20.83 -19.27
N ALA A 279 12.94 -21.72 -19.50
CA ALA A 279 14.26 -21.73 -18.85
C ALA A 279 15.06 -20.44 -19.11
N GLU A 280 14.77 -19.72 -20.19
CA GLU A 280 15.46 -18.46 -20.53
C GLU A 280 14.95 -17.25 -19.73
N LEU A 281 13.68 -17.26 -19.31
CA LEU A 281 13.05 -16.13 -18.62
C LEU A 281 12.78 -16.40 -17.14
N ASN A 282 13.01 -17.60 -16.64
CA ASN A 282 12.68 -18.04 -15.26
C ASN A 282 11.21 -17.78 -14.87
N VAL A 283 10.30 -17.80 -15.86
CA VAL A 283 8.88 -17.53 -15.69
C VAL A 283 8.11 -18.85 -15.80
N VAL A 284 7.34 -19.16 -14.77
CA VAL A 284 6.38 -20.27 -14.77
C VAL A 284 5.06 -19.76 -15.35
N VAL A 285 4.70 -20.20 -16.55
CA VAL A 285 3.40 -19.91 -17.16
C VAL A 285 2.56 -21.18 -17.07
N GLY A 286 1.60 -21.19 -16.14
CA GLY A 286 0.62 -22.27 -16.02
C GLY A 286 -0.80 -21.72 -16.21
N LYS A 287 -1.65 -22.42 -16.93
CA LYS A 287 -3.09 -22.15 -16.98
C LYS A 287 -3.70 -22.85 -15.77
N SER A 288 -4.43 -22.12 -14.94
CA SER A 288 -5.21 -22.72 -13.86
C SER A 288 -6.45 -23.39 -14.45
N ASP A 289 -6.66 -24.62 -14.09
CA ASP A 289 -7.79 -25.42 -14.56
C ASP A 289 -8.78 -25.76 -13.42
N GLY A 290 -8.87 -24.85 -12.44
CA GLY A 290 -9.71 -24.98 -11.26
C GLY A 290 -8.92 -25.28 -9.98
N MET A 291 -9.65 -25.72 -8.97
CA MET A 291 -9.09 -26.07 -7.66
C MET A 291 -9.53 -27.47 -7.27
N GLU A 292 -8.61 -28.30 -6.80
CA GLU A 292 -8.90 -29.62 -6.25
C GLU A 292 -9.22 -29.52 -4.75
N ILE A 293 -10.28 -30.16 -4.31
CA ILE A 293 -10.59 -30.35 -2.89
C ILE A 293 -9.62 -31.39 -2.34
N THR A 294 -8.70 -30.95 -1.50
CA THR A 294 -7.70 -31.83 -0.86
C THR A 294 -8.20 -32.44 0.42
N ASP A 295 -9.17 -31.78 1.07
CA ASP A 295 -9.83 -32.30 2.27
C ASP A 295 -11.20 -31.67 2.50
N VAL A 296 -12.10 -32.37 3.18
CA VAL A 296 -13.43 -31.91 3.56
C VAL A 296 -13.60 -32.11 5.07
N PHE A 297 -13.94 -31.03 5.77
CA PHE A 297 -14.14 -31.08 7.21
C PHE A 297 -15.40 -31.89 7.57
N PRO A 298 -15.33 -32.74 8.62
CA PRO A 298 -16.48 -33.44 9.14
C PRO A 298 -17.59 -32.47 9.60
N ASP A 299 -18.84 -32.86 9.42
CA ASP A 299 -20.04 -32.08 9.76
C ASP A 299 -20.17 -30.72 9.06
N SER A 300 -19.29 -30.43 8.09
CA SER A 300 -19.29 -29.18 7.33
C SER A 300 -20.45 -29.08 6.34
N PRO A 301 -20.77 -27.85 5.85
CA PRO A 301 -21.66 -27.66 4.72
C PRO A 301 -21.21 -28.40 3.45
N ALA A 302 -19.91 -28.50 3.21
CA ALA A 302 -19.34 -29.21 2.07
C ALA A 302 -19.59 -30.71 2.15
N GLU A 303 -19.36 -31.33 3.30
CA GLU A 303 -19.66 -32.74 3.51
C GLU A 303 -21.17 -33.03 3.33
N LYS A 304 -22.04 -32.19 3.91
CA LYS A 304 -23.49 -32.27 3.75
C LYS A 304 -23.96 -32.10 2.30
N ALA A 305 -23.21 -31.34 1.50
CA ALA A 305 -23.43 -31.21 0.06
C ALA A 305 -22.91 -32.40 -0.74
N GLY A 306 -22.22 -33.36 -0.12
CA GLY A 306 -21.66 -34.53 -0.76
C GLY A 306 -20.35 -34.28 -1.49
N LEU A 307 -19.66 -33.15 -1.23
CA LEU A 307 -18.32 -32.88 -1.76
C LEU A 307 -17.32 -33.84 -1.12
N GLN A 308 -16.31 -34.24 -1.88
CA GLN A 308 -15.29 -35.19 -1.47
C GLN A 308 -13.90 -34.74 -1.88
N LYS A 309 -12.90 -35.28 -1.23
CA LYS A 309 -11.51 -35.16 -1.67
C LYS A 309 -11.35 -35.66 -3.10
N GLY A 310 -10.64 -34.90 -3.94
CA GLY A 310 -10.44 -35.16 -5.37
C GLY A 310 -11.48 -34.48 -6.27
N ASP A 311 -12.55 -33.91 -5.71
CA ASP A 311 -13.47 -33.09 -6.51
C ASP A 311 -12.76 -31.84 -7.00
N ARG A 312 -13.01 -31.48 -8.26
CA ARG A 312 -12.45 -30.26 -8.83
C ARG A 312 -13.50 -29.17 -8.85
N LEU A 313 -13.32 -28.17 -8.03
CA LEU A 313 -14.23 -27.05 -7.89
C LEU A 313 -14.06 -26.09 -9.09
N LEU A 314 -15.16 -25.81 -9.80
CA LEU A 314 -15.18 -24.98 -11.00
C LEU A 314 -15.81 -23.61 -10.74
N GLU A 315 -17.04 -23.59 -10.20
CA GLU A 315 -17.82 -22.38 -10.01
C GLU A 315 -18.59 -22.39 -8.70
N ILE A 316 -18.80 -21.21 -8.12
CA ILE A 316 -19.79 -21.01 -7.06
C ILE A 316 -20.72 -19.87 -7.48
N ASN A 317 -22.03 -20.12 -7.47
CA ASN A 317 -23.07 -19.20 -7.94
C ASN A 317 -22.79 -18.64 -9.36
N GLY A 318 -22.25 -19.47 -10.26
CA GLY A 318 -21.87 -19.08 -11.63
C GLY A 318 -20.59 -18.24 -11.73
N ILE A 319 -19.87 -18.05 -10.64
CA ILE A 319 -18.57 -17.35 -10.64
C ILE A 319 -17.46 -18.38 -10.64
N SER A 320 -16.58 -18.30 -11.64
CA SER A 320 -15.43 -19.20 -11.75
C SER A 320 -14.46 -19.01 -10.60
N MET A 321 -14.03 -20.12 -10.01
CA MET A 321 -13.11 -20.15 -8.88
C MET A 321 -11.78 -20.77 -9.32
N ASP A 322 -10.80 -19.93 -9.59
CA ASP A 322 -9.49 -20.34 -10.11
C ASP A 322 -8.35 -20.22 -9.08
N HIS A 323 -8.66 -19.76 -7.87
CA HIS A 323 -7.66 -19.57 -6.81
C HIS A 323 -8.26 -19.78 -5.41
N PRO A 324 -7.56 -20.49 -4.48
CA PRO A 324 -8.05 -20.76 -3.12
C PRO A 324 -8.50 -19.51 -2.35
N ILE A 325 -7.77 -18.43 -2.50
CA ILE A 325 -8.09 -17.17 -1.81
C ILE A 325 -9.37 -16.54 -2.37
N MET A 326 -9.62 -16.64 -3.68
CA MET A 326 -10.89 -16.18 -4.26
C MET A 326 -12.09 -16.93 -3.66
N LEU A 327 -11.95 -18.25 -3.49
CA LEU A 327 -12.97 -19.06 -2.81
C LEU A 327 -13.17 -18.59 -1.37
N ALA A 328 -12.08 -18.42 -0.60
CA ALA A 328 -12.16 -17.98 0.78
C ALA A 328 -12.81 -16.61 0.90
N GLU A 329 -12.38 -15.63 0.10
CA GLU A 329 -12.95 -14.28 0.09
C GLU A 329 -14.42 -14.29 -0.32
N PHE A 330 -14.77 -15.06 -1.35
CA PHE A 330 -16.16 -15.18 -1.78
C PHE A 330 -17.05 -15.73 -0.67
N VAL A 331 -16.64 -16.83 -0.04
CA VAL A 331 -17.39 -17.45 1.05
C VAL A 331 -17.53 -16.51 2.26
N ILE A 332 -16.43 -15.85 2.64
CA ILE A 332 -16.40 -14.95 3.83
C ILE A 332 -17.29 -13.71 3.63
N THR A 333 -17.41 -13.21 2.40
CA THR A 333 -18.24 -12.03 2.11
C THR A 333 -19.74 -12.32 2.08
N LEU A 334 -20.13 -13.57 1.90
CA LEU A 334 -21.54 -13.96 1.93
C LEU A 334 -22.06 -14.00 3.37
N PRO A 335 -23.32 -13.59 3.61
CA PRO A 335 -23.95 -13.72 4.92
C PRO A 335 -24.03 -15.19 5.39
N ILE A 336 -23.87 -15.41 6.68
CA ILE A 336 -24.16 -16.72 7.30
C ILE A 336 -25.59 -17.12 6.99
N GLY A 337 -25.81 -18.38 6.59
CA GLY A 337 -27.11 -18.87 6.14
C GLY A 337 -27.38 -18.69 4.64
N SER A 338 -26.46 -18.09 3.89
CA SER A 338 -26.57 -18.00 2.44
C SER A 338 -26.57 -19.38 1.79
N LYS A 339 -27.51 -19.60 0.88
CA LYS A 339 -27.51 -20.77 -0.01
C LYS A 339 -26.54 -20.50 -1.15
N ILE A 340 -25.68 -21.45 -1.43
CA ILE A 340 -24.76 -21.41 -2.57
C ILE A 340 -24.95 -22.63 -3.45
N GLU A 341 -24.81 -22.43 -4.75
CA GLU A 341 -24.70 -23.46 -5.77
C GLU A 341 -23.22 -23.70 -6.06
N ILE A 342 -22.80 -24.94 -6.10
CA ILE A 342 -21.42 -25.35 -6.33
C ILE A 342 -21.39 -26.26 -7.56
N LYS A 343 -20.65 -25.85 -8.59
CA LYS A 343 -20.37 -26.65 -9.76
C LYS A 343 -18.98 -27.25 -9.64
N TYR A 344 -18.87 -28.55 -9.77
CA TYR A 344 -17.62 -29.28 -9.60
C TYR A 344 -17.52 -30.45 -10.57
N LEU A 345 -16.31 -30.93 -10.80
CA LEU A 345 -16.00 -32.09 -11.62
C LEU A 345 -15.63 -33.27 -10.70
N ARG A 346 -16.23 -34.42 -10.93
CA ARG A 346 -15.88 -35.71 -10.30
C ARG A 346 -15.85 -36.79 -11.38
N ASP A 347 -14.75 -37.50 -11.51
CA ASP A 347 -14.56 -38.54 -12.54
C ASP A 347 -14.85 -37.99 -13.96
N ASP A 348 -14.35 -36.78 -14.26
CA ASP A 348 -14.56 -36.04 -15.51
C ASP A 348 -16.04 -35.71 -15.85
N LEU A 349 -16.95 -35.87 -14.89
CA LEU A 349 -18.36 -35.51 -15.02
C LEU A 349 -18.67 -34.22 -14.25
N GLU A 350 -19.30 -33.25 -14.92
CA GLU A 350 -19.79 -32.04 -14.25
C GLU A 350 -20.98 -32.38 -13.36
N ASN A 351 -20.91 -31.91 -12.11
CA ASN A 351 -21.94 -32.06 -11.11
C ASN A 351 -22.31 -30.70 -10.52
N ILE A 352 -23.53 -30.56 -10.05
CA ILE A 352 -24.00 -29.38 -9.33
C ILE A 352 -24.58 -29.83 -8.01
N THR A 353 -24.20 -29.15 -6.93
CA THR A 353 -24.77 -29.37 -5.60
C THR A 353 -25.09 -28.02 -4.94
N HIS A 354 -25.86 -28.07 -3.86
CA HIS A 354 -26.27 -26.88 -3.12
C HIS A 354 -26.00 -27.09 -1.64
N THR A 355 -25.57 -26.03 -0.97
CA THR A 355 -25.41 -26.05 0.48
C THR A 355 -25.74 -24.70 1.11
N VAL A 356 -25.80 -24.67 2.44
CA VAL A 356 -26.01 -23.47 3.23
C VAL A 356 -24.78 -23.19 4.05
N LEU A 357 -24.19 -22.02 3.90
CA LEU A 357 -23.03 -21.60 4.66
C LEU A 357 -23.38 -21.47 6.17
N VAL A 358 -22.49 -21.94 7.02
CA VAL A 358 -22.62 -21.86 8.48
C VAL A 358 -21.55 -20.92 9.05
N PRO A 359 -21.67 -20.46 10.31
CA PRO A 359 -20.57 -19.76 10.95
C PRO A 359 -19.30 -20.64 10.96
N GLN A 360 -18.16 -20.04 10.68
CA GLN A 360 -16.87 -20.71 10.84
C GLN A 360 -16.74 -21.20 12.28
N PRO A 361 -16.47 -22.51 12.52
CA PRO A 361 -16.19 -23.00 13.86
C PRO A 361 -15.05 -22.17 14.45
N ARG A 362 -15.18 -21.76 15.70
CA ARG A 362 -14.00 -21.26 16.42
C ARG A 362 -13.04 -22.44 16.51
N LEU A 363 -12.03 -22.43 15.65
CA LEU A 363 -10.85 -23.22 15.94
C LEU A 363 -10.45 -22.72 17.34
N LEU A 364 -10.48 -23.64 18.32
CA LEU A 364 -9.89 -23.33 19.61
C LEU A 364 -8.48 -22.86 19.23
N GLU A 365 -8.23 -21.56 19.32
CA GLU A 365 -6.87 -21.06 19.35
C GLU A 365 -6.26 -21.87 20.50
N GLU A 366 -5.35 -22.78 20.15
CA GLU A 366 -4.49 -23.33 21.17
C GLU A 366 -3.99 -22.10 21.92
N PRO A 367 -4.21 -22.06 23.25
CA PRO A 367 -3.74 -20.92 24.04
C PRO A 367 -2.31 -20.70 23.58
N PRO A 368 -1.90 -19.48 23.26
CA PRO A 368 -0.56 -19.24 22.75
C PRO A 368 0.34 -20.06 23.66
N GLU A 369 0.98 -21.09 23.09
CA GLU A 369 1.96 -21.83 23.86
C GLU A 369 2.78 -20.74 24.50
N GLU A 370 2.73 -20.65 25.85
CA GLU A 370 3.74 -19.88 26.56
C GLU A 370 5.04 -20.47 26.02
N ARG A 371 5.61 -19.82 25.01
CA ARG A 371 6.95 -20.15 24.59
C ARG A 371 7.78 -19.94 25.84
N VAL A 372 7.98 -21.01 26.57
CA VAL A 372 9.08 -21.09 27.50
C VAL A 372 10.29 -20.92 26.59
N VAL A 373 10.73 -19.66 26.46
CA VAL A 373 11.94 -19.34 25.72
C VAL A 373 13.01 -20.11 26.47
N ASP A 374 13.55 -21.16 25.83
CA ASP A 374 14.65 -21.93 26.38
C ASP A 374 15.75 -20.92 26.75
N GLU A 375 16.24 -20.97 28.00
CA GLU A 375 17.27 -20.04 28.48
C GLU A 375 18.47 -19.98 27.53
N ASP A 376 18.81 -21.10 26.90
CA ASP A 376 19.87 -21.18 25.90
C ASP A 376 19.52 -20.48 24.57
N GLU A 377 18.25 -20.41 24.19
CA GLU A 377 17.81 -19.65 23.01
C GLU A 377 17.77 -18.15 23.30
N ALA A 378 17.36 -17.76 24.50
CA ALA A 378 17.39 -16.36 24.97
C ALA A 378 18.82 -15.83 25.06
N LEU A 379 19.75 -16.64 25.57
CA LEU A 379 21.18 -16.30 25.64
C LEU A 379 21.80 -16.16 24.24
N ARG A 380 21.51 -17.07 23.31
CA ARG A 380 21.97 -16.96 21.91
C ARG A 380 21.43 -15.73 21.22
N ASN A 381 20.17 -15.37 21.46
CA ASN A 381 19.57 -14.17 20.91
C ASN A 381 20.18 -12.91 21.52
N LEU A 382 20.56 -12.93 22.78
CA LEU A 382 21.23 -11.82 23.47
C LEU A 382 22.65 -11.62 22.93
N ASP A 383 23.43 -12.69 22.74
CA ASP A 383 24.76 -12.64 22.14
C ASP A 383 24.72 -12.10 20.71
N MET A 384 23.72 -12.54 19.92
CA MET A 384 23.52 -12.06 18.55
C MET A 384 23.15 -10.57 18.52
N LEU A 385 22.28 -10.12 19.45
CA LEU A 385 21.93 -8.70 19.59
C LEU A 385 23.14 -7.85 20.01
N GLN A 386 23.97 -8.37 20.93
CA GLN A 386 25.22 -7.67 21.33
C GLN A 386 26.21 -7.56 20.17
N GLN A 387 26.35 -8.61 19.36
CA GLN A 387 27.16 -8.55 18.14
C GLN A 387 26.64 -7.53 17.13
N MET A 388 25.33 -7.50 16.89
CA MET A 388 24.72 -6.53 15.99
C MET A 388 24.90 -5.07 16.48
N ILE A 389 24.80 -4.85 17.78
CA ILE A 389 25.05 -3.52 18.38
C ILE A 389 26.50 -3.12 18.17
N LEU A 390 27.45 -4.02 18.40
CA LEU A 390 28.88 -3.76 18.24
C LEU A 390 29.25 -3.49 16.77
N GLU A 391 28.67 -4.24 15.82
CA GLU A 391 28.86 -3.99 14.39
C GLU A 391 28.31 -2.61 13.99
N HIS A 392 27.12 -2.25 14.50
CA HIS A 392 26.54 -0.94 14.20
C HIS A 392 27.32 0.23 14.83
N GLU A 393 27.86 0.06 16.03
CA GLU A 393 28.74 1.05 16.66
C GLU A 393 30.03 1.23 15.85
N MET A 394 30.62 0.15 15.32
CA MET A 394 31.79 0.22 14.45
C MET A 394 31.51 0.94 13.12
N GLU A 395 30.35 0.65 12.48
CA GLU A 395 29.91 1.34 11.28
C GLU A 395 29.69 2.84 11.52
N MET A 396 29.06 3.19 12.63
CA MET A 396 28.84 4.59 13.01
C MET A 396 30.17 5.34 13.25
N GLU A 397 31.15 4.70 13.87
CA GLU A 397 32.47 5.30 14.11
C GLU A 397 33.25 5.48 12.79
N GLN A 398 33.11 4.51 11.86
CA GLN A 398 33.69 4.60 10.53
C GLN A 398 33.09 5.75 9.70
N HIS A 399 31.77 5.89 9.71
CA HIS A 399 31.07 7.01 9.05
C HIS A 399 31.42 8.36 9.64
N LYS A 400 31.65 8.43 10.94
CA LYS A 400 32.10 9.64 11.63
C LYS A 400 33.51 10.04 11.20
N LEU A 401 34.39 9.06 11.03
CA LEU A 401 35.76 9.27 10.55
C LEU A 401 35.77 9.76 9.09
N GLU A 402 34.95 9.17 8.24
CA GLU A 402 34.77 9.60 6.83
C GLU A 402 34.24 11.04 6.76
N LEU A 403 33.29 11.38 7.61
CA LEU A 403 32.72 12.73 7.67
C LEU A 403 33.75 13.77 8.10
N GLU A 404 34.65 13.43 9.03
CA GLU A 404 35.75 14.29 9.44
C GLU A 404 36.79 14.46 8.31
N GLN A 405 37.09 13.40 7.59
CA GLN A 405 37.97 13.48 6.41
C GLN A 405 37.39 14.37 5.31
N LEU A 406 36.09 14.23 5.03
CA LEU A 406 35.40 15.08 4.06
C LEU A 406 35.36 16.55 4.50
N LYS A 407 35.20 16.82 5.79
CA LYS A 407 35.26 18.19 6.35
C LYS A 407 36.64 18.80 6.19
N GLN A 408 37.70 18.03 6.43
CA GLN A 408 39.07 18.48 6.22
C GLN A 408 39.37 18.78 4.76
N LEU A 409 39.03 17.88 3.86
CA LEU A 409 39.16 18.08 2.41
C LEU A 409 38.38 19.32 1.92
N TRP A 410 37.20 19.55 2.43
CA TRP A 410 36.41 20.73 2.11
C TRP A 410 37.08 22.02 2.60
N GLN A 411 37.61 22.03 3.85
CA GLN A 411 38.34 23.17 4.42
C GLN A 411 39.60 23.51 3.63
N ASP A 412 40.35 22.50 3.22
CA ASP A 412 41.57 22.68 2.42
C ASP A 412 41.24 23.22 1.02
N ARG A 413 40.13 22.76 0.44
CA ARG A 413 39.69 23.28 -0.88
C ARG A 413 39.22 24.74 -0.79
N VAL A 414 38.51 25.10 0.30
CA VAL A 414 38.14 26.50 0.55
C VAL A 414 39.34 27.40 0.75
N ARG A 415 40.41 26.92 1.46
CA ARG A 415 41.67 27.65 1.61
C ARG A 415 42.40 27.84 0.27
N GLN A 416 42.39 26.82 -0.60
CA GLN A 416 43.02 26.91 -1.92
C GLN A 416 42.31 27.92 -2.84
N VAL A 417 40.96 27.92 -2.83
CA VAL A 417 40.16 28.87 -3.62
C VAL A 417 40.33 30.31 -3.07
N GLY A 418 40.35 30.47 -1.75
CA GLY A 418 40.52 31.80 -1.11
C GLY A 418 41.94 32.39 -1.25
N SER A 419 42.94 31.58 -1.63
CA SER A 419 44.29 32.05 -1.90
C SER A 419 44.56 32.39 -3.37
N ALA A 420 43.68 31.98 -4.30
CA ALA A 420 43.78 32.26 -5.75
C ALA A 420 43.19 33.63 -6.15
N ASP A 421 42.42 34.29 -5.28
CA ASP A 421 41.78 35.59 -5.54
C ASP A 421 42.43 36.77 -4.79
N ARG A 422 43.73 36.77 -4.60
CA ARG A 422 44.45 38.00 -4.21
C ARG A 422 45.37 38.45 -5.33
N PRO A 423 45.12 39.67 -5.89
CA PRO A 423 45.93 40.27 -6.95
C PRO A 423 47.36 40.61 -6.47
#